data_9819dee824483ff00586777f77c1ee23
#
_entry.id   9819dee824483ff00586777f77c1ee23
#
_cell.length_a   1.000
_cell.length_b   1.000
_cell.length_c   1.000
_cell.angle_alpha   90.00
_cell.angle_beta   90.00
_cell.angle_gamma   90.00
#
_symmetry.space_group_name_H-M   'P 1'
#
loop_
_entity.id
_entity.type
_entity.pdbx_description
1 polymer ?
#
loop_
_entity_poly.entity_id
_entity_poly.type
_entity_poly.pdbx_seq_one_letter_code
_entity_poly.pdbx_strand_id
1 'polypeptide(L)'
;AGATGAGKTVCINTIIMSLLYQNTAEDLRFIMVDPKRVELTLYNGIPHLLTPVITNVQKTVHALKWTTGEMDRRFEMLAADGSRDIGSYNKKHPNDKIPRLVFIIDELADLMASAASEVEAGIIRLAQMARAVGIHLIVATQRPSVDIITGLMKANIPARIAFSVASIIDSRTILDCPGADKLLGRGDMLFLTADMSKPKRVQGAFISENEVNAVVDYLKSGEKVEYDDSIVEKGGNGTSSMF
;
A
#
# COMPACT_ATOMS: atom_id res chain seq x y z
N ALA A 1 6.14 -7.60 7.08
CA ALA A 1 5.66 -8.97 7.21
C ALA A 1 5.77 -9.43 8.68
N GLY A 2 5.07 -10.51 9.07
CA GLY A 2 5.13 -11.06 10.43
C GLY A 2 3.99 -12.04 10.71
N ALA A 3 4.15 -12.86 11.75
CA ALA A 3 3.16 -13.85 12.17
C ALA A 3 1.83 -13.19 12.61
N THR A 4 0.77 -13.99 12.65
CA THR A 4 -0.54 -13.54 13.16
C THR A 4 -0.39 -13.05 14.61
N GLY A 5 -0.98 -11.90 14.94
CA GLY A 5 -0.89 -11.28 16.27
C GLY A 5 0.43 -10.56 16.59
N ALA A 6 1.41 -10.55 15.66
CA ALA A 6 2.69 -9.88 15.87
C ALA A 6 2.61 -8.33 15.81
N GLY A 7 1.50 -7.75 15.32
CA GLY A 7 1.30 -6.30 15.23
C GLY A 7 1.22 -5.74 13.80
N LYS A 8 1.21 -6.62 12.77
CA LYS A 8 1.12 -6.21 11.35
C LYS A 8 -0.10 -5.31 11.08
N THR A 9 -1.29 -5.76 11.43
CA THR A 9 -2.55 -5.04 11.20
C THR A 9 -2.59 -3.71 11.95
N VAL A 10 -2.16 -3.70 13.22
CA VAL A 10 -2.09 -2.46 14.02
C VAL A 10 -1.15 -1.45 13.35
N CYS A 11 0.00 -1.90 12.84
CA CYS A 11 0.93 -1.02 12.13
C CYS A 11 0.33 -0.48 10.82
N ILE A 12 -0.36 -1.29 10.02
CA ILE A 12 -1.03 -0.84 8.81
C ILE A 12 -2.09 0.22 9.17
N ASN A 13 -2.93 -0.04 10.17
CA ASN A 13 -3.91 0.92 10.66
C ASN A 13 -3.25 2.22 11.17
N THR A 14 -2.15 2.12 11.90
CA THR A 14 -1.39 3.30 12.35
C THR A 14 -0.88 4.14 11.18
N ILE A 15 -0.37 3.49 10.12
CA ILE A 15 0.08 4.18 8.91
C ILE A 15 -1.11 4.86 8.21
N ILE A 16 -2.23 4.14 8.00
CA ILE A 16 -3.43 4.70 7.38
C ILE A 16 -3.94 5.89 8.19
N MET A 17 -4.09 5.75 9.50
CA MET A 17 -4.54 6.85 10.37
C MET A 17 -3.60 8.05 10.29
N SER A 18 -2.28 7.83 10.35
CA SER A 18 -1.31 8.93 10.21
C SER A 18 -1.44 9.67 8.89
N LEU A 19 -1.74 8.96 7.80
CA LEU A 19 -1.97 9.55 6.49
C LEU A 19 -3.30 10.32 6.43
N LEU A 20 -4.38 9.77 7.00
CA LEU A 20 -5.70 10.40 7.04
C LEU A 20 -5.72 11.67 7.90
N TYR A 21 -4.96 11.72 8.99
CA TYR A 21 -4.84 12.91 9.84
C TYR A 21 -4.09 14.07 9.16
N GLN A 22 -3.27 13.80 8.16
CA GLN A 22 -2.39 14.78 7.54
C GLN A 22 -2.82 15.21 6.14
N ASN A 23 -3.77 14.51 5.53
CA ASN A 23 -4.13 14.73 4.13
C ASN A 23 -5.66 14.67 3.95
N THR A 24 -6.17 15.58 3.12
CA THR A 24 -7.54 15.50 2.62
C THR A 24 -7.65 14.51 1.46
N ALA A 25 -8.87 14.19 1.03
CA ALA A 25 -9.09 13.35 -0.13
C ALA A 25 -8.64 13.99 -1.47
N GLU A 26 -8.45 15.31 -1.49
CA GLU A 26 -7.87 16.04 -2.63
C GLU A 26 -6.36 15.83 -2.75
N ASP A 27 -5.66 15.58 -1.64
CA ASP A 27 -4.21 15.43 -1.61
C ASP A 27 -3.77 13.96 -1.59
N LEU A 28 -4.65 13.05 -1.15
CA LEU A 28 -4.33 11.62 -0.97
C LEU A 28 -5.52 10.71 -1.27
N ARG A 29 -5.28 9.69 -2.07
CA ARG A 29 -6.24 8.64 -2.38
C ARG A 29 -5.68 7.26 -2.06
N PHE A 30 -6.59 6.30 -1.81
CA PHE A 30 -6.25 4.92 -1.52
C PHE A 30 -6.91 3.95 -2.50
N ILE A 31 -6.18 2.88 -2.83
CA ILE A 31 -6.71 1.60 -3.29
C ILE A 31 -6.30 0.58 -2.25
N MET A 32 -7.26 -0.10 -1.65
CA MET A 32 -7.03 -1.07 -0.59
C MET A 32 -7.48 -2.46 -1.01
N VAL A 33 -6.65 -3.47 -0.73
CA VAL A 33 -6.89 -4.88 -1.06
C VAL A 33 -6.84 -5.71 0.21
N ASP A 34 -7.95 -6.38 0.52
CA ASP A 34 -8.12 -7.26 1.67
C ASP A 34 -8.83 -8.56 1.22
N PRO A 35 -8.08 -9.57 0.75
CA PRO A 35 -8.67 -10.82 0.28
C PRO A 35 -9.46 -11.56 1.37
N LYS A 36 -9.10 -11.37 2.64
CA LYS A 36 -9.72 -12.02 3.80
C LYS A 36 -10.98 -11.32 4.29
N ARG A 37 -11.24 -10.08 3.89
CA ARG A 37 -12.38 -9.24 4.32
C ARG A 37 -12.45 -8.98 5.83
N VAL A 38 -11.30 -8.86 6.49
CA VAL A 38 -11.24 -8.77 7.96
C VAL A 38 -10.68 -7.43 8.41
N GLU A 39 -9.63 -6.94 7.75
CA GLU A 39 -8.79 -5.90 8.32
C GLU A 39 -9.06 -4.50 7.74
N LEU A 40 -9.31 -4.40 6.42
CA LEU A 40 -9.42 -3.11 5.73
C LEU A 40 -10.84 -2.75 5.32
N THR A 41 -11.80 -3.68 5.34
CA THR A 41 -13.19 -3.42 4.92
C THR A 41 -13.91 -2.36 5.75
N LEU A 42 -13.45 -2.09 6.97
CA LEU A 42 -13.96 -1.02 7.83
C LEU A 42 -13.78 0.38 7.20
N TYR A 43 -12.77 0.57 6.34
CA TYR A 43 -12.52 1.83 5.64
C TYR A 43 -13.49 2.12 4.50
N ASN A 44 -14.33 1.17 4.08
CA ASN A 44 -15.33 1.42 3.03
C ASN A 44 -16.19 2.64 3.39
N GLY A 45 -16.33 3.55 2.42
CA GLY A 45 -17.14 4.78 2.59
C GLY A 45 -16.34 6.02 2.99
N ILE A 46 -15.03 5.95 3.23
CA ILE A 46 -14.24 7.17 3.41
C ILE A 46 -13.95 7.85 2.06
N PRO A 47 -13.93 9.20 2.00
CA PRO A 47 -13.76 9.94 0.74
C PRO A 47 -12.39 9.71 0.07
N HIS A 48 -11.40 9.21 0.80
CA HIS A 48 -10.07 8.91 0.27
C HIS A 48 -10.02 7.65 -0.59
N LEU A 49 -11.01 6.74 -0.53
CA LEU A 49 -11.02 5.53 -1.34
C LEU A 49 -11.46 5.82 -2.78
N LEU A 50 -10.69 5.35 -3.76
CA LEU A 50 -11.06 5.40 -5.18
C LEU A 50 -12.06 4.30 -5.58
N THR A 51 -12.05 3.17 -4.89
CA THR A 51 -12.95 2.03 -5.09
C THR A 51 -13.24 1.39 -3.73
N PRO A 52 -14.37 0.67 -3.56
CA PRO A 52 -14.54 -0.15 -2.36
C PRO A 52 -13.35 -1.07 -2.15
N VAL A 53 -13.06 -1.41 -0.89
CA VAL A 53 -11.95 -2.33 -0.57
C VAL A 53 -12.09 -3.61 -1.40
N ILE A 54 -11.05 -3.92 -2.17
CA ILE A 54 -11.02 -5.01 -3.13
C ILE A 54 -10.79 -6.32 -2.39
N THR A 55 -11.70 -7.28 -2.56
CA THR A 55 -11.64 -8.58 -1.87
C THR A 55 -11.46 -9.76 -2.83
N ASN A 56 -11.41 -9.50 -4.13
CA ASN A 56 -11.32 -10.50 -5.19
C ASN A 56 -9.98 -10.40 -5.92
N VAL A 57 -9.33 -11.54 -6.18
CA VAL A 57 -8.00 -11.60 -6.82
C VAL A 57 -8.02 -11.00 -8.23
N GLN A 58 -9.03 -11.32 -9.06
CA GLN A 58 -9.10 -10.81 -10.42
C GLN A 58 -9.29 -9.29 -10.44
N LYS A 59 -10.15 -8.76 -9.57
CA LYS A 59 -10.31 -7.31 -9.39
C LYS A 59 -9.01 -6.65 -8.92
N THR A 60 -8.22 -7.32 -8.08
CA THR A 60 -6.89 -6.83 -7.67
C THR A 60 -5.92 -6.75 -8.84
N VAL A 61 -5.91 -7.77 -9.70
CA VAL A 61 -5.09 -7.75 -10.93
C VAL A 61 -5.50 -6.59 -11.85
N HIS A 62 -6.80 -6.34 -12.00
CA HIS A 62 -7.29 -5.18 -12.76
C HIS A 62 -6.86 -3.86 -12.13
N ALA A 63 -7.00 -3.71 -10.81
CA ALA A 63 -6.57 -2.52 -10.09
C ALA A 63 -5.05 -2.26 -10.21
N LEU A 64 -4.22 -3.31 -10.19
CA LEU A 64 -2.79 -3.18 -10.44
C LEU A 64 -2.50 -2.73 -11.89
N LYS A 65 -3.20 -3.26 -12.87
CA LYS A 65 -3.10 -2.83 -14.28
C LYS A 65 -3.54 -1.38 -14.44
N TRP A 66 -4.68 -1.01 -13.86
CA TRP A 66 -5.18 0.36 -13.86
C TRP A 66 -4.16 1.32 -13.22
N THR A 67 -3.63 0.96 -12.05
CA THR A 67 -2.61 1.78 -11.34
C THR A 67 -1.33 1.94 -12.17
N THR A 68 -0.94 0.91 -12.92
CA THR A 68 0.19 0.99 -13.84
C THR A 68 -0.11 1.93 -15.01
N GLY A 69 -1.31 1.88 -15.59
CA GLY A 69 -1.76 2.81 -16.61
C GLY A 69 -1.84 4.25 -16.11
N GLU A 70 -2.35 4.46 -14.89
CA GLU A 70 -2.37 5.78 -14.24
C GLU A 70 -0.95 6.31 -13.99
N MET A 71 0.00 5.43 -13.63
CA MET A 71 1.41 5.80 -13.53
C MET A 71 1.95 6.32 -14.88
N ASP A 72 1.70 5.60 -15.97
CA ASP A 72 2.15 5.97 -17.30
C ASP A 72 1.48 7.31 -17.74
N ARG A 73 0.18 7.48 -17.51
CA ARG A 73 -0.55 8.73 -17.76
C ARG A 73 0.06 9.93 -17.01
N ARG A 74 0.39 9.74 -15.73
CA ARG A 74 1.04 10.78 -14.93
C ARG A 74 2.42 11.13 -15.45
N PHE A 75 3.21 10.17 -15.92
CA PHE A 75 4.50 10.46 -16.56
C PHE A 75 4.34 11.32 -17.83
N GLU A 76 3.35 11.02 -18.67
CA GLU A 76 3.06 11.83 -19.86
C GLU A 76 2.67 13.26 -19.49
N MET A 77 1.82 13.42 -18.48
CA MET A 77 1.42 14.75 -17.95
C MET A 77 2.62 15.54 -17.42
N LEU A 78 3.47 14.92 -16.59
CA LEU A 78 4.66 15.57 -16.04
C LEU A 78 5.64 15.97 -17.14
N ALA A 79 5.80 15.12 -18.16
CA ALA A 79 6.65 15.42 -19.31
C ALA A 79 6.11 16.60 -20.14
N ALA A 80 4.81 16.63 -20.40
CA ALA A 80 4.16 17.73 -21.13
C ALA A 80 4.26 19.07 -20.36
N ASP A 81 4.16 19.06 -19.03
CA ASP A 81 4.31 20.24 -18.18
C ASP A 81 5.77 20.64 -17.94
N GLY A 82 6.74 19.78 -18.25
CA GLY A 82 8.13 19.98 -17.89
C GLY A 82 8.41 19.88 -16.39
N SER A 83 7.57 19.15 -15.65
CA SER A 83 7.75 18.87 -14.23
C SER A 83 8.46 17.54 -14.03
N ARG A 84 9.42 17.50 -13.09
CA ARG A 84 10.21 16.29 -12.80
C ARG A 84 9.49 15.28 -11.88
N ASP A 85 8.54 15.75 -11.09
CA ASP A 85 7.79 14.96 -10.10
C ASP A 85 6.44 15.61 -9.75
N ILE A 86 5.55 14.81 -9.13
CA ILE A 86 4.21 15.25 -8.72
C ILE A 86 4.22 16.47 -7.78
N GLY A 87 5.25 16.58 -6.91
CA GLY A 87 5.37 17.70 -5.99
C GLY A 87 5.67 19.01 -6.71
N SER A 88 6.49 18.95 -7.76
CA SER A 88 6.80 20.11 -8.62
C SER A 88 5.58 20.52 -9.45
N TYR A 89 4.83 19.52 -9.98
CA TYR A 89 3.59 19.77 -10.71
C TYR A 89 2.55 20.44 -9.82
N ASN A 90 2.24 19.89 -8.66
CA ASN A 90 1.22 20.41 -7.74
C ASN A 90 1.55 21.82 -7.22
N LYS A 91 2.84 22.18 -7.14
CA LYS A 91 3.24 23.57 -6.81
C LYS A 91 2.93 24.56 -7.92
N LYS A 92 3.02 24.15 -9.19
CA LYS A 92 2.66 24.99 -10.35
C LYS A 92 1.16 25.08 -10.53
N HIS A 93 0.42 24.01 -10.16
CA HIS A 93 -1.02 23.87 -10.36
C HIS A 93 -1.77 23.73 -9.01
N PRO A 94 -1.80 24.78 -8.15
CA PRO A 94 -2.39 24.66 -6.81
C PRO A 94 -3.90 24.41 -6.81
N ASN A 95 -4.60 24.78 -7.90
CA ASN A 95 -6.03 24.60 -8.07
C ASN A 95 -6.41 23.34 -8.88
N ASP A 96 -5.41 22.61 -9.38
CA ASP A 96 -5.59 21.39 -10.18
C ASP A 96 -4.51 20.38 -9.78
N LYS A 97 -4.51 20.04 -8.51
CA LYS A 97 -3.55 19.12 -7.93
C LYS A 97 -3.88 17.68 -8.30
N ILE A 98 -2.85 16.88 -8.51
CA ILE A 98 -2.97 15.43 -8.63
C ILE A 98 -2.74 14.82 -7.25
N PRO A 99 -3.70 14.08 -6.68
CA PRO A 99 -3.52 13.43 -5.39
C PRO A 99 -2.44 12.34 -5.45
N ARG A 100 -1.72 12.17 -4.35
CA ARG A 100 -0.92 10.95 -4.16
C ARG A 100 -1.83 9.75 -4.05
N LEU A 101 -1.36 8.62 -4.53
CA LEU A 101 -2.07 7.35 -4.47
C LEU A 101 -1.28 6.36 -3.62
N VAL A 102 -1.92 5.76 -2.63
CA VAL A 102 -1.34 4.68 -1.84
C VAL A 102 -2.12 3.39 -2.11
N PHE A 103 -1.43 2.41 -2.70
CA PHE A 103 -1.96 1.08 -2.96
C PHE A 103 -1.54 0.15 -1.83
N ILE A 104 -2.51 -0.39 -1.09
CA ILE A 104 -2.30 -1.22 0.11
C ILE A 104 -2.77 -2.65 -0.15
N ILE A 105 -1.91 -3.62 0.10
CA ILE A 105 -2.23 -5.06 0.07
C ILE A 105 -1.99 -5.64 1.46
N ASP A 106 -3.04 -6.09 2.14
CA ASP A 106 -2.94 -6.65 3.49
C ASP A 106 -2.34 -8.07 3.51
N GLU A 107 -2.69 -8.92 2.53
CA GLU A 107 -2.17 -10.28 2.46
C GLU A 107 -1.74 -10.66 1.03
N LEU A 108 -0.46 -10.47 0.75
CA LEU A 108 0.12 -10.78 -0.56
C LEU A 108 0.06 -12.29 -0.89
N ALA A 109 0.19 -13.16 0.12
CA ALA A 109 0.22 -14.60 -0.10
C ALA A 109 -1.05 -15.13 -0.79
N ASP A 110 -2.22 -14.58 -0.47
CA ASP A 110 -3.49 -15.01 -1.06
C ASP A 110 -3.59 -14.61 -2.55
N LEU A 111 -2.98 -13.51 -2.94
CA LEU A 111 -2.88 -13.07 -4.33
C LEU A 111 -1.87 -13.91 -5.12
N MET A 112 -0.70 -14.16 -4.54
CA MET A 112 0.37 -14.96 -5.16
C MET A 112 -0.06 -16.41 -5.38
N ALA A 113 -0.91 -16.96 -4.53
CA ALA A 113 -1.45 -18.31 -4.71
C ALA A 113 -2.31 -18.48 -5.97
N SER A 114 -2.92 -17.39 -6.47
CA SER A 114 -3.92 -17.46 -7.55
C SER A 114 -3.47 -16.76 -8.83
N ALA A 115 -2.63 -15.73 -8.75
CA ALA A 115 -2.23 -14.88 -9.87
C ALA A 115 -0.79 -14.34 -9.70
N ALA A 116 0.16 -15.22 -9.35
CA ALA A 116 1.52 -14.83 -8.98
C ALA A 116 2.20 -13.95 -10.03
N SER A 117 2.17 -14.36 -11.30
CA SER A 117 2.87 -13.66 -12.38
C SER A 117 2.37 -12.22 -12.59
N GLU A 118 1.06 -12.03 -12.64
CA GLU A 118 0.46 -10.71 -12.88
C GLU A 118 0.63 -9.79 -11.67
N VAL A 119 0.46 -10.33 -10.46
CA VAL A 119 0.62 -9.58 -9.21
C VAL A 119 2.07 -9.16 -9.02
N GLU A 120 3.02 -10.08 -9.17
CA GLU A 120 4.44 -9.78 -9.04
C GLU A 120 4.87 -8.72 -10.07
N ALA A 121 4.53 -8.91 -11.35
CA ALA A 121 4.89 -7.97 -12.41
C ALA A 121 4.33 -6.56 -12.15
N GLY A 122 3.07 -6.45 -11.71
CA GLY A 122 2.45 -5.17 -11.37
C GLY A 122 3.14 -4.48 -10.20
N ILE A 123 3.40 -5.21 -9.11
CA ILE A 123 4.10 -4.68 -7.93
C ILE A 123 5.51 -4.20 -8.29
N ILE A 124 6.28 -5.00 -9.03
CA ILE A 124 7.66 -4.64 -9.42
C ILE A 124 7.66 -3.38 -10.29
N ARG A 125 6.79 -3.30 -11.31
CA ARG A 125 6.73 -2.13 -12.19
C ARG A 125 6.40 -0.85 -11.41
N LEU A 126 5.42 -0.89 -10.52
CA LEU A 126 5.08 0.24 -9.65
C LEU A 126 6.24 0.58 -8.70
N ALA A 127 6.86 -0.41 -8.06
CA ALA A 127 7.96 -0.18 -7.12
C ALA A 127 9.17 0.48 -7.78
N GLN A 128 9.45 0.15 -9.06
CA GLN A 128 10.56 0.71 -9.83
C GLN A 128 10.34 2.17 -10.23
N MET A 129 9.13 2.55 -10.62
CA MET A 129 8.90 3.79 -11.36
C MET A 129 7.96 4.77 -10.67
N ALA A 130 7.01 4.30 -9.87
CA ALA A 130 5.85 5.09 -9.47
C ALA A 130 6.12 6.24 -8.48
N ARG A 131 7.30 6.26 -7.83
CA ARG A 131 7.66 7.25 -6.80
C ARG A 131 7.56 8.70 -7.29
N ALA A 132 8.08 8.99 -8.47
CA ALA A 132 8.10 10.35 -9.01
C ALA A 132 6.70 10.88 -9.32
N VAL A 133 5.79 10.01 -9.70
CA VAL A 133 4.39 10.33 -10.02
C VAL A 133 3.45 10.22 -8.82
N GLY A 134 4.00 10.05 -7.62
CA GLY A 134 3.24 10.07 -6.36
C GLY A 134 2.37 8.84 -6.12
N ILE A 135 2.76 7.68 -6.64
CA ILE A 135 2.10 6.40 -6.35
C ILE A 135 3.01 5.57 -5.44
N HIS A 136 2.46 5.09 -4.34
CA HIS A 136 3.19 4.37 -3.30
C HIS A 136 2.54 3.02 -3.01
N LEU A 137 3.37 2.02 -2.65
CA LEU A 137 2.92 0.67 -2.32
C LEU A 137 3.15 0.37 -0.84
N ILE A 138 2.16 -0.25 -0.21
CA ILE A 138 2.28 -0.92 1.07
C ILE A 138 1.85 -2.37 0.87
N VAL A 139 2.81 -3.29 0.95
CA VAL A 139 2.55 -4.71 0.72
C VAL A 139 2.84 -5.48 1.98
N ALA A 140 1.86 -6.24 2.46
CA ALA A 140 1.98 -7.00 3.68
C ALA A 140 1.65 -8.48 3.47
N THR A 141 2.19 -9.34 4.34
CA THR A 141 1.90 -10.77 4.38
C THR A 141 2.16 -11.35 5.75
N GLN A 142 1.39 -12.36 6.13
CA GLN A 142 1.62 -13.21 7.31
C GLN A 142 2.44 -14.45 6.98
N ARG A 143 2.73 -14.70 5.68
CA ARG A 143 3.46 -15.88 5.19
C ARG A 143 4.77 -15.45 4.51
N PRO A 144 5.85 -15.25 5.28
CA PRO A 144 7.12 -14.77 4.74
C PRO A 144 7.93 -15.90 4.10
N SER A 145 7.41 -16.52 3.04
CA SER A 145 8.13 -17.49 2.21
C SER A 145 8.78 -16.84 1.00
N VAL A 146 9.78 -17.49 0.42
CA VAL A 146 10.51 -17.00 -0.77
C VAL A 146 9.63 -16.94 -2.02
N ASP A 147 8.57 -17.75 -2.07
CA ASP A 147 7.59 -17.73 -3.16
C ASP A 147 6.63 -16.53 -3.09
N ILE A 148 6.51 -15.91 -1.91
CA ILE A 148 5.67 -14.76 -1.67
C ILE A 148 6.50 -13.46 -1.69
N ILE A 149 7.62 -13.45 -0.96
CA ILE A 149 8.56 -12.32 -0.92
C ILE A 149 9.74 -12.67 -1.81
N THR A 150 9.56 -12.46 -3.11
CA THR A 150 10.56 -12.85 -4.11
C THR A 150 11.82 -11.97 -4.08
N GLY A 151 12.90 -12.47 -4.66
CA GLY A 151 14.14 -11.70 -4.81
C GLY A 151 13.93 -10.41 -5.62
N LEU A 152 13.06 -10.45 -6.64
CA LEU A 152 12.75 -9.28 -7.46
C LEU A 152 11.98 -8.21 -6.68
N MET A 153 11.00 -8.61 -5.86
CA MET A 153 10.30 -7.69 -4.95
C MET A 153 11.27 -7.04 -3.96
N LYS A 154 12.15 -7.83 -3.34
CA LYS A 154 13.14 -7.31 -2.38
C LYS A 154 14.13 -6.33 -3.01
N ALA A 155 14.51 -6.55 -4.25
CA ALA A 155 15.40 -5.64 -4.99
C ALA A 155 14.76 -4.27 -5.27
N ASN A 156 13.42 -4.21 -5.39
CA ASN A 156 12.69 -3.00 -5.77
C ASN A 156 11.93 -2.35 -4.61
N ILE A 157 11.74 -3.06 -3.48
CA ILE A 157 11.11 -2.55 -2.27
C ILE A 157 12.14 -2.56 -1.14
N PRO A 158 12.95 -1.50 -1.01
CA PRO A 158 14.05 -1.47 -0.05
C PRO A 158 13.61 -1.21 1.39
N ALA A 159 12.47 -0.55 1.60
CA ALA A 159 11.91 -0.31 2.93
C ALA A 159 11.14 -1.56 3.39
N ARG A 160 11.60 -2.16 4.49
CA ARG A 160 11.05 -3.42 5.00
C ARG A 160 10.83 -3.36 6.49
N ILE A 161 9.71 -3.95 6.91
CA ILE A 161 9.37 -4.13 8.33
C ILE A 161 9.15 -5.63 8.56
N ALA A 162 9.87 -6.18 9.52
CA ALA A 162 9.62 -7.51 10.06
C ALA A 162 9.12 -7.40 11.49
N PHE A 163 7.91 -7.89 11.73
CA PHE A 163 7.42 -8.20 13.07
C PHE A 163 7.91 -9.58 13.48
N SER A 164 7.55 -10.02 14.71
CA SER A 164 7.88 -11.34 15.19
C SER A 164 7.47 -12.44 14.19
N VAL A 165 8.38 -13.36 13.93
CA VAL A 165 8.21 -14.52 13.04
C VAL A 165 8.61 -15.80 13.75
N ALA A 166 8.19 -16.95 13.18
CA ALA A 166 8.39 -18.25 13.81
C ALA A 166 9.84 -18.75 13.72
N SER A 167 10.61 -18.32 12.71
CA SER A 167 11.94 -18.87 12.45
C SER A 167 12.95 -17.82 11.97
N ILE A 168 14.25 -18.17 12.11
CA ILE A 168 15.36 -17.41 11.51
C ILE A 168 15.24 -17.36 9.98
N ILE A 169 14.70 -18.40 9.36
CA ILE A 169 14.51 -18.49 7.92
C ILE A 169 13.53 -17.40 7.48
N ASP A 170 12.41 -17.24 8.18
CA ASP A 170 11.42 -16.19 7.91
C ASP A 170 12.03 -14.80 8.07
N SER A 171 12.84 -14.59 9.12
CA SER A 171 13.56 -13.32 9.31
C SER A 171 14.46 -13.00 8.10
N ARG A 172 15.24 -13.98 7.65
CA ARG A 172 16.10 -13.82 6.47
C ARG A 172 15.32 -13.62 5.18
N THR A 173 14.18 -14.26 5.04
CA THR A 173 13.30 -14.05 3.87
C THR A 173 12.86 -12.60 3.77
N ILE A 174 12.52 -11.95 4.90
CA ILE A 174 12.07 -10.56 4.92
C ILE A 174 13.25 -9.58 4.84
N LEU A 175 14.27 -9.75 5.70
CA LEU A 175 15.27 -8.73 5.97
C LEU A 175 16.68 -9.08 5.44
N ASP A 176 16.87 -10.26 4.88
CA ASP A 176 18.19 -10.83 4.53
C ASP A 176 19.12 -11.05 5.73
N CYS A 177 18.61 -10.92 6.96
CA CYS A 177 19.35 -11.13 8.21
C CYS A 177 18.47 -11.76 9.30
N PRO A 178 19.07 -12.39 10.33
CA PRO A 178 18.33 -12.92 11.48
C PRO A 178 17.88 -11.81 12.42
N GLY A 179 16.98 -12.13 13.35
CA GLY A 179 16.61 -11.30 14.48
C GLY A 179 15.11 -11.06 14.67
N ALA A 180 14.30 -11.17 13.62
CA ALA A 180 12.85 -11.03 13.76
C ALA A 180 12.21 -12.21 14.53
N ASP A 181 12.87 -13.36 14.57
CA ASP A 181 12.50 -14.52 15.37
C ASP A 181 12.65 -14.29 16.90
N LYS A 182 13.37 -13.24 17.30
CA LYS A 182 13.61 -12.87 18.70
C LYS A 182 12.77 -11.68 19.17
N LEU A 183 11.89 -11.16 18.32
CA LEU A 183 11.00 -10.07 18.65
C LEU A 183 9.89 -10.53 19.60
N LEU A 184 9.44 -9.60 20.45
CA LEU A 184 8.48 -9.87 21.52
C LEU A 184 7.01 -9.91 21.06
N GLY A 185 6.73 -9.54 19.80
CA GLY A 185 5.37 -9.38 19.30
C GLY A 185 4.75 -8.03 19.69
N ARG A 186 3.44 -7.88 19.45
CA ARG A 186 2.66 -6.66 19.81
C ARG A 186 3.28 -5.36 19.30
N GLY A 187 3.76 -5.36 18.06
CA GLY A 187 4.34 -4.18 17.42
C GLY A 187 5.83 -4.00 17.60
N ASP A 188 6.52 -4.89 18.33
CA ASP A 188 7.98 -4.95 18.33
C ASP A 188 8.44 -5.40 16.94
N MET A 189 9.27 -4.60 16.27
CA MET A 189 9.63 -4.80 14.88
C MET A 189 11.09 -4.47 14.58
N LEU A 190 11.60 -5.04 13.50
CA LEU A 190 12.83 -4.62 12.85
C LEU A 190 12.47 -3.83 11.59
N PHE A 191 12.99 -2.61 11.50
CA PHE A 191 12.81 -1.68 10.38
C PHE A 191 14.12 -1.52 9.62
N LEU A 192 14.07 -1.65 8.29
CA LEU A 192 15.20 -1.53 7.37
C LEU A 192 14.81 -0.64 6.20
N THR A 193 15.70 0.26 5.79
CA THR A 193 15.61 1.08 4.57
C THR A 193 16.91 0.98 3.77
N ALA A 194 16.92 1.50 2.54
CA ALA A 194 18.06 1.41 1.63
C ALA A 194 19.35 2.09 2.16
N ASP A 195 19.19 3.11 2.98
CA ASP A 195 20.28 3.89 3.59
C ASP A 195 20.83 3.27 4.89
N MET A 196 20.18 2.22 5.39
CA MET A 196 20.58 1.54 6.63
C MET A 196 21.43 0.31 6.34
N SER A 197 22.59 0.21 7.00
CA SER A 197 23.45 -0.97 6.95
C SER A 197 22.96 -2.14 7.80
N LYS A 198 22.11 -1.87 8.80
CA LYS A 198 21.51 -2.86 9.72
C LYS A 198 20.10 -2.45 10.08
N PRO A 199 19.19 -3.41 10.30
CA PRO A 199 17.85 -3.11 10.78
C PRO A 199 17.88 -2.41 12.15
N LYS A 200 16.98 -1.44 12.32
CA LYS A 200 16.72 -0.79 13.60
C LYS A 200 15.54 -1.46 14.28
N ARG A 201 15.69 -1.78 15.57
CA ARG A 201 14.55 -2.26 16.39
C ARG A 201 13.69 -1.07 16.81
N VAL A 202 12.40 -1.17 16.56
CA VAL A 202 11.41 -0.11 16.82
C VAL A 202 10.19 -0.74 17.46
N GLN A 203 9.58 -0.06 18.43
CA GLN A 203 8.26 -0.40 18.94
C GLN A 203 7.23 0.41 18.16
N GLY A 204 6.30 -0.29 17.48
CA GLY A 204 5.16 0.33 16.80
C GLY A 204 4.19 0.95 17.79
N ALA A 205 3.58 2.07 17.38
CA ALA A 205 2.47 2.66 18.13
C ALA A 205 1.26 1.72 18.10
N PHE A 206 0.47 1.76 19.16
CA PHE A 206 -0.79 1.04 19.23
C PHE A 206 -1.94 1.99 18.91
N ILE A 207 -2.87 1.51 18.12
CA ILE A 207 -4.19 2.12 17.91
C ILE A 207 -5.25 1.05 18.08
N SER A 208 -6.29 1.37 18.81
CA SER A 208 -7.43 0.47 19.05
C SER A 208 -8.41 0.52 17.87
N GLU A 209 -9.20 -0.54 17.72
CA GLU A 209 -10.26 -0.61 16.73
C GLU A 209 -11.31 0.50 16.93
N ASN A 210 -11.63 0.84 18.17
CA ASN A 210 -12.56 1.93 18.48
C ASN A 210 -12.05 3.29 18.00
N GLU A 211 -10.76 3.57 18.13
CA GLU A 211 -10.16 4.81 17.64
C GLU A 211 -10.18 4.86 16.11
N VAL A 212 -9.88 3.74 15.45
CA VAL A 212 -9.98 3.64 13.98
C VAL A 212 -11.41 3.88 13.52
N ASN A 213 -12.39 3.21 14.13
CA ASN A 213 -13.81 3.37 13.79
C ASN A 213 -14.28 4.81 14.00
N ALA A 214 -13.89 5.47 15.09
CA ALA A 214 -14.26 6.86 15.35
C ALA A 214 -13.78 7.82 14.23
N VAL A 215 -12.55 7.64 13.73
CA VAL A 215 -12.02 8.44 12.61
C VAL A 215 -12.74 8.11 11.30
N VAL A 216 -12.98 6.83 11.03
CA VAL A 216 -13.70 6.37 9.84
C VAL A 216 -15.12 6.92 9.80
N ASP A 217 -15.85 6.85 10.92
CA ASP A 217 -17.22 7.37 11.01
C ASP A 217 -17.27 8.89 10.83
N TYR A 218 -16.30 9.61 11.40
CA TYR A 218 -16.16 11.04 11.17
C TYR A 218 -15.97 11.37 9.69
N LEU A 219 -15.07 10.68 8.99
CA LEU A 219 -14.82 10.89 7.57
C LEU A 219 -16.03 10.54 6.69
N LYS A 220 -16.79 9.50 7.06
CA LYS A 220 -18.02 9.10 6.35
C LYS A 220 -19.17 10.08 6.54
N SER A 221 -19.19 10.84 7.62
CA SER A 221 -20.24 11.84 7.89
C SER A 221 -20.12 13.09 7.02
N GLY A 222 -19.02 13.28 6.32
CA GLY A 222 -18.74 14.42 5.45
C GLY A 222 -19.27 14.24 4.02
N GLU A 223 -18.38 14.09 3.06
CA GLU A 223 -18.72 14.04 1.64
C GLU A 223 -19.18 12.64 1.19
N LYS A 224 -20.11 12.59 0.23
CA LYS A 224 -20.46 11.34 -0.45
C LYS A 224 -19.25 10.85 -1.25
N VAL A 225 -18.94 9.57 -1.07
CA VAL A 225 -17.87 8.92 -1.84
C VAL A 225 -18.38 8.58 -3.23
N GLU A 226 -17.67 9.04 -4.24
CA GLU A 226 -17.84 8.58 -5.62
C GLU A 226 -16.74 7.59 -5.93
N TYR A 227 -17.12 6.34 -6.21
CA TYR A 227 -16.20 5.29 -6.59
C TYR A 227 -16.00 5.23 -8.10
N ASP A 228 -14.77 4.93 -8.52
CA ASP A 228 -14.44 4.66 -9.93
C ASP A 228 -14.44 3.15 -10.19
N ASP A 229 -15.53 2.66 -10.79
CA ASP A 229 -15.70 1.25 -11.12
C ASP A 229 -14.71 0.77 -12.18
N SER A 230 -14.15 1.67 -13.01
CA SER A 230 -13.17 1.34 -14.04
C SER A 230 -11.88 0.71 -13.48
N ILE A 231 -11.57 0.98 -12.21
CA ILE A 231 -10.40 0.44 -11.51
C ILE A 231 -10.44 -1.09 -11.39
N VAL A 232 -11.64 -1.64 -11.24
CA VAL A 232 -11.85 -3.07 -10.95
C VAL A 232 -12.49 -3.85 -12.10
N GLU A 233 -12.89 -3.16 -13.18
CA GLU A 233 -13.52 -3.77 -14.34
C GLU A 233 -12.51 -4.19 -15.41
N LYS A 234 -12.89 -5.20 -16.22
CA LYS A 234 -12.08 -5.70 -17.31
C LYS A 234 -12.14 -4.74 -18.50
N GLY A 235 -11.08 -3.99 -18.75
CA GLY A 235 -10.97 -3.08 -19.89
C GLY A 235 -10.77 -1.61 -19.57
N GLY A 236 -10.58 -1.26 -18.31
CA GLY A 236 -10.20 0.10 -17.91
C GLY A 236 -8.78 0.43 -18.38
N ASN A 237 -8.63 0.85 -19.64
CA ASN A 237 -7.56 1.76 -20.01
C ASN A 237 -7.86 3.07 -19.30
N GLY A 238 -6.92 3.59 -18.52
CA GLY A 238 -7.07 4.79 -17.70
C GLY A 238 -7.35 6.07 -18.49
N THR A 239 -8.56 6.17 -19.05
CA THR A 239 -9.05 7.33 -19.81
C THR A 239 -10.26 8.00 -19.16
N SER A 240 -10.59 7.64 -17.92
CA SER A 240 -11.57 8.42 -17.16
C SER A 240 -10.85 9.57 -16.46
N SER A 241 -10.99 10.79 -16.98
CA SER A 241 -10.50 12.01 -16.36
C SER A 241 -11.39 12.33 -15.14
N MET A 242 -10.95 11.91 -13.96
CA MET A 242 -11.54 12.33 -12.68
C MET A 242 -10.72 13.43 -11.97
N PHE A 243 -9.72 14.01 -12.67
CA PHE A 243 -8.93 15.11 -12.11
C PHE A 243 -8.63 16.14 -13.19
#